data_23b3ecb1b437d2f201dba432b42c6e1d
#
_entry.id   23b3ecb1b437d2f201dba432b42c6e1d
#
_cell.length_a   1.000
_cell.length_b   1.000
_cell.length_c   1.000
_cell.angle_alpha   90.00
_cell.angle_beta   90.00
_cell.angle_gamma   90.00
#
_symmetry.space_group_name_H-M   'P 1'
#
loop_
_entity.id
_entity.type
_entity.pdbx_description
1 polymer ?
#
loop_
_entity_poly.entity_id
_entity_poly.type
_entity_poly.pdbx_seq_one_letter_code
_entity_poly.pdbx_strand_id
1 'polypeptide(L)'
;EFDETDTGTVYGAIIVEGLHCFFNDPNELDAKETYLKNFHEFTDSNTVVAINLCHMQQNHFCNHAHGIQFFNPPYFYPTRKGITDWGMEMINAMINKKILVDIKHMSLKARWELYTYYNPDGDNQFMQPIICTHAGTTGFSIGDRVKYLLNRPVDRGLVYEVSYLKPKSRHFEKTYHNCSSINLYNEDIENILLSGGIIGLSFDQRILGFADESVLPNVTVPHDLEYISHQEAEFF
;
A
#
# COMPACT_ATOMS: atom_id res chain seq x y z
N GLU A 1 16.40 0.56 25.17
CA GLU A 1 15.64 1.80 25.32
C GLU A 1 16.38 2.92 24.59
N PHE A 2 15.63 3.79 23.94
CA PHE A 2 16.18 4.97 23.27
C PHE A 2 16.53 6.02 24.34
N ASP A 3 17.78 6.46 24.35
CA ASP A 3 18.25 7.52 25.24
C ASP A 3 18.56 8.79 24.40
N GLU A 4 17.71 9.78 24.51
CA GLU A 4 17.85 11.05 23.79
C GLU A 4 19.10 11.85 24.23
N THR A 5 19.66 11.52 25.36
CA THR A 5 20.87 12.21 25.90
C THR A 5 22.17 11.58 25.42
N ASP A 6 22.12 10.35 24.88
CA ASP A 6 23.29 9.68 24.34
C ASP A 6 23.52 10.09 22.88
N THR A 7 24.40 11.04 22.66
CA THR A 7 24.78 11.53 21.34
C THR A 7 25.81 10.66 20.63
N GLY A 8 26.30 9.61 21.27
CA GLY A 8 27.33 8.70 20.73
C GLY A 8 26.78 7.40 20.16
N THR A 9 25.53 7.06 20.43
CA THR A 9 24.91 5.80 19.99
C THR A 9 24.09 5.98 18.73
N VAL A 10 24.27 5.08 17.77
CA VAL A 10 23.42 4.98 16.58
C VAL A 10 22.44 3.85 16.79
N TYR A 11 21.15 4.20 16.79
CA TYR A 11 20.05 3.24 16.90
C TYR A 11 19.60 2.81 15.52
N GLY A 12 19.49 1.50 15.30
CA GLY A 12 18.97 0.89 14.08
C GLY A 12 17.63 0.21 14.34
N ALA A 13 16.73 0.34 13.41
CA ALA A 13 15.44 -0.38 13.41
C ALA A 13 15.22 -1.04 12.06
N ILE A 14 14.56 -2.20 12.05
CA ILE A 14 14.29 -2.96 10.84
C ILE A 14 12.85 -2.72 10.41
N ILE A 15 12.68 -2.42 9.14
CA ILE A 15 11.39 -2.46 8.44
C ILE A 15 11.47 -3.55 7.39
N VAL A 16 10.48 -4.45 7.36
CA VAL A 16 10.45 -5.57 6.40
C VAL A 16 9.45 -5.24 5.30
N GLU A 17 9.94 -5.14 4.08
CA GLU A 17 9.13 -4.81 2.91
C GLU A 17 8.51 -6.06 2.28
N GLY A 18 7.49 -6.57 2.94
CA GLY A 18 6.65 -7.69 2.50
C GLY A 18 6.81 -8.97 3.31
N LEU A 19 5.68 -9.48 3.80
CA LEU A 19 5.61 -10.72 4.56
C LEU A 19 6.15 -11.94 3.79
N HIS A 20 6.23 -11.87 2.45
CA HIS A 20 6.78 -12.94 1.64
C HIS A 20 8.27 -13.24 1.93
N CYS A 21 8.98 -12.31 2.59
CA CYS A 21 10.38 -12.50 2.99
C CYS A 21 10.60 -13.64 3.99
N PHE A 22 9.54 -14.09 4.67
CA PHE A 22 9.64 -15.19 5.65
C PHE A 22 9.38 -16.57 5.08
N PHE A 23 9.07 -16.70 3.78
CA PHE A 23 9.00 -17.99 3.10
C PHE A 23 10.39 -18.49 2.74
N ASN A 24 10.64 -19.78 2.97
CA ASN A 24 11.84 -20.45 2.42
C ASN A 24 11.63 -20.74 0.92
N ASP A 25 10.45 -21.26 0.58
CA ASP A 25 9.98 -21.44 -0.79
C ASP A 25 8.51 -21.03 -0.87
N PRO A 26 8.16 -20.02 -1.70
CA PRO A 26 6.77 -19.57 -1.84
C PRO A 26 5.83 -20.63 -2.46
N ASN A 27 6.38 -21.73 -3.00
CA ASN A 27 5.60 -22.82 -3.57
C ASN A 27 5.37 -23.99 -2.58
N GLU A 28 5.97 -23.96 -1.40
CA GLU A 28 5.75 -24.99 -0.37
C GLU A 28 4.38 -24.79 0.28
N LEU A 29 3.46 -25.70 -0.03
CA LEU A 29 2.08 -25.70 0.50
C LEU A 29 1.99 -26.01 2.01
N ASP A 30 2.98 -26.67 2.59
CA ASP A 30 3.08 -26.95 4.03
C ASP A 30 3.68 -25.79 4.84
N ALA A 31 3.75 -24.63 4.20
CA ALA A 31 4.56 -23.52 4.61
C ALA A 31 4.05 -22.75 5.84
N LYS A 32 2.80 -22.94 6.30
CA LYS A 32 2.27 -22.06 7.35
C LYS A 32 3.04 -22.18 8.67
N GLU A 33 3.33 -23.41 9.11
CA GLU A 33 4.09 -23.65 10.36
C GLU A 33 5.54 -23.15 10.23
N THR A 34 6.18 -23.50 9.13
CA THR A 34 7.56 -23.04 8.84
C THR A 34 7.63 -21.52 8.72
N TYR A 35 6.65 -20.94 8.02
CA TYR A 35 6.52 -19.50 7.89
C TYR A 35 6.39 -18.80 9.25
N LEU A 36 5.45 -19.24 10.09
CA LEU A 36 5.24 -18.68 11.42
C LEU A 36 6.49 -18.82 12.30
N LYS A 37 7.18 -19.95 12.21
CA LYS A 37 8.46 -20.15 12.89
C LYS A 37 9.48 -19.10 12.43
N ASN A 38 9.71 -18.94 11.13
CA ASN A 38 10.65 -17.96 10.59
C ASN A 38 10.30 -16.53 11.01
N PHE A 39 9.01 -16.17 10.93
CA PHE A 39 8.52 -14.88 11.38
C PHE A 39 8.83 -14.64 12.87
N HIS A 40 8.52 -15.61 13.74
CA HIS A 40 8.77 -15.48 15.18
C HIS A 40 10.27 -15.45 15.48
N GLU A 41 11.08 -16.34 14.93
CA GLU A 41 12.52 -16.37 15.14
C GLU A 41 13.18 -15.04 14.73
N PHE A 42 12.77 -14.49 13.59
CA PHE A 42 13.30 -13.21 13.12
C PHE A 42 12.88 -12.05 14.01
N THR A 43 11.58 -11.95 14.33
CA THR A 43 11.04 -10.83 15.11
C THR A 43 11.38 -10.89 16.59
N ASP A 44 11.72 -12.08 17.12
CA ASP A 44 12.20 -12.23 18.50
C ASP A 44 13.70 -11.92 18.64
N SER A 45 14.44 -12.07 17.55
CA SER A 45 15.90 -11.85 17.53
C SER A 45 16.28 -10.44 17.07
N ASN A 46 15.34 -9.66 16.54
CA ASN A 46 15.64 -8.35 15.95
C ASN A 46 14.60 -7.31 16.38
N THR A 47 15.04 -6.03 16.43
CA THR A 47 14.14 -4.90 16.63
C THR A 47 13.43 -4.57 15.31
N VAL A 48 12.27 -5.19 15.08
CA VAL A 48 11.41 -4.94 13.92
C VAL A 48 10.35 -3.93 14.30
N VAL A 49 10.31 -2.80 13.61
CA VAL A 49 9.37 -1.70 13.90
C VAL A 49 8.10 -1.82 13.05
N ALA A 50 8.24 -2.20 11.80
CA ALA A 50 7.11 -2.30 10.89
C ALA A 50 7.30 -3.35 9.82
N ILE A 51 6.19 -3.85 9.27
CA ILE A 51 6.17 -4.82 8.18
C ILE A 51 5.04 -4.47 7.21
N ASN A 52 5.33 -4.50 5.89
CA ASN A 52 4.31 -4.49 4.84
C ASN A 52 3.72 -5.90 4.67
N LEU A 53 2.41 -5.99 4.46
CA LEU A 53 1.77 -7.29 4.16
C LEU A 53 2.15 -7.82 2.77
N CYS A 54 2.30 -6.94 1.80
CA CYS A 54 2.71 -7.27 0.43
C CYS A 54 3.71 -6.25 -0.10
N HIS A 55 4.30 -6.54 -1.25
CA HIS A 55 5.15 -5.59 -1.97
C HIS A 55 4.55 -5.29 -3.35
N MET A 56 5.18 -5.68 -4.45
CA MET A 56 4.74 -5.34 -5.82
C MET A 56 3.83 -6.38 -6.47
N GLN A 57 3.44 -7.40 -5.75
CA GLN A 57 2.55 -8.45 -6.23
C GLN A 57 1.65 -8.97 -5.12
N GLN A 58 0.50 -9.50 -5.51
CA GLN A 58 -0.35 -10.23 -4.58
C GLN A 58 0.41 -11.42 -4.01
N ASN A 59 0.25 -11.64 -2.72
CA ASN A 59 0.80 -12.78 -2.01
C ASN A 59 -0.29 -13.50 -1.20
N HIS A 60 0.09 -14.41 -0.31
CA HIS A 60 -0.86 -15.15 0.52
C HIS A 60 -1.59 -14.31 1.57
N PHE A 61 -1.14 -13.08 1.83
CA PHE A 61 -1.63 -12.23 2.91
C PHE A 61 -2.48 -11.08 2.43
N CYS A 62 -2.11 -10.48 1.29
CA CYS A 62 -2.70 -9.22 0.87
C CYS A 62 -2.60 -9.01 -0.64
N ASN A 63 -3.58 -8.29 -1.17
CA ASN A 63 -3.52 -7.75 -2.52
C ASN A 63 -2.73 -6.44 -2.53
N HIS A 64 -1.96 -6.22 -3.59
CA HIS A 64 -1.05 -5.08 -3.73
C HIS A 64 -1.67 -3.90 -4.47
N ALA A 65 -1.07 -2.72 -4.29
CA ALA A 65 -1.38 -1.49 -5.01
C ALA A 65 -0.84 -1.51 -6.44
N HIS A 66 -1.46 -0.71 -7.30
CA HIS A 66 -1.01 -0.48 -8.67
C HIS A 66 -0.35 0.89 -8.83
N GLY A 67 0.51 1.02 -9.84
CA GLY A 67 1.03 2.33 -10.28
C GLY A 67 2.54 2.50 -10.31
N ILE A 68 3.31 1.44 -10.06
CA ILE A 68 4.75 1.42 -10.39
C ILE A 68 4.89 0.84 -11.80
N GLN A 69 5.28 1.67 -12.73
CA GLN A 69 5.07 1.47 -14.17
C GLN A 69 6.05 0.56 -14.90
N PHE A 70 7.02 0.00 -14.23
CA PHE A 70 8.02 -0.84 -14.90
C PHE A 70 7.62 -2.31 -15.03
N PHE A 71 6.51 -2.70 -14.43
CA PHE A 71 6.13 -4.11 -14.37
C PHE A 71 4.85 -4.33 -15.17
N ASN A 72 5.02 -4.77 -16.41
CA ASN A 72 3.94 -5.14 -17.31
C ASN A 72 3.47 -6.61 -17.26
N PRO A 73 4.13 -7.56 -16.56
CA PRO A 73 3.61 -8.91 -16.49
C PRO A 73 2.27 -8.97 -15.73
N PRO A 74 1.33 -9.82 -16.18
CA PRO A 74 -0.03 -9.92 -15.61
C PRO A 74 -0.09 -10.21 -14.12
N TYR A 75 0.92 -10.89 -13.56
CA TYR A 75 0.97 -11.21 -12.13
C TYR A 75 1.28 -10.01 -11.21
N PHE A 76 1.71 -8.90 -11.79
CA PHE A 76 1.86 -7.64 -11.07
C PHE A 76 0.58 -6.79 -11.04
N TYR A 77 -0.47 -7.25 -11.66
CA TYR A 77 -1.73 -6.53 -11.61
C TYR A 77 -2.51 -6.88 -10.35
N PRO A 78 -2.98 -5.88 -9.59
CA PRO A 78 -3.79 -6.14 -8.41
C PRO A 78 -5.11 -6.83 -8.79
N THR A 79 -5.68 -7.57 -7.85
CA THR A 79 -6.97 -8.20 -7.97
C THR A 79 -8.00 -7.47 -7.11
N ARG A 80 -9.28 -7.85 -7.17
CA ARG A 80 -10.32 -7.30 -6.26
C ARG A 80 -10.23 -7.81 -4.82
N LYS A 81 -9.28 -8.65 -4.51
CA LYS A 81 -9.09 -9.17 -3.16
C LYS A 81 -8.47 -8.08 -2.27
N GLY A 82 -8.81 -8.11 -1.00
CA GLY A 82 -8.21 -7.29 0.04
C GLY A 82 -7.16 -8.06 0.85
N ILE A 83 -7.33 -8.04 2.17
CA ILE A 83 -6.56 -8.83 3.11
C ILE A 83 -7.16 -10.24 3.17
N THR A 84 -6.33 -11.26 3.20
CA THR A 84 -6.79 -12.65 3.37
C THR A 84 -6.96 -13.00 4.85
N ASP A 85 -7.61 -14.14 5.14
CA ASP A 85 -7.71 -14.64 6.51
C ASP A 85 -6.32 -14.82 7.13
N TRP A 86 -5.36 -15.35 6.36
CA TRP A 86 -3.98 -15.46 6.83
C TRP A 86 -3.32 -14.10 7.03
N GLY A 87 -3.61 -13.12 6.16
CA GLY A 87 -3.19 -11.73 6.36
C GLY A 87 -3.69 -11.14 7.67
N MET A 88 -4.94 -11.40 8.03
CA MET A 88 -5.52 -10.97 9.31
C MET A 88 -4.86 -11.67 10.51
N GLU A 89 -4.56 -12.97 10.41
CA GLU A 89 -3.78 -13.67 11.45
C GLU A 89 -2.40 -13.03 11.64
N MET A 90 -1.73 -12.64 10.56
CA MET A 90 -0.42 -11.99 10.63
C MET A 90 -0.50 -10.58 11.23
N ILE A 91 -1.54 -9.81 10.89
CA ILE A 91 -1.78 -8.50 11.51
C ILE A 91 -1.92 -8.68 13.04
N ASN A 92 -2.70 -9.67 13.50
CA ASN A 92 -2.83 -9.95 14.93
C ASN A 92 -1.51 -10.35 15.58
N ALA A 93 -0.69 -11.16 14.89
CA ALA A 93 0.65 -11.51 15.37
C ALA A 93 1.55 -10.28 15.49
N MET A 94 1.48 -9.35 14.53
CA MET A 94 2.20 -8.08 14.56
C MET A 94 1.73 -7.18 15.71
N ILE A 95 0.41 -7.03 15.91
CA ILE A 95 -0.16 -6.27 17.02
C ILE A 95 0.37 -6.79 18.36
N ASN A 96 0.33 -8.12 18.57
CA ASN A 96 0.82 -8.74 19.80
C ASN A 96 2.31 -8.50 20.06
N LYS A 97 3.10 -8.31 19.02
CA LYS A 97 4.53 -8.00 19.08
C LYS A 97 4.82 -6.50 19.06
N LYS A 98 3.80 -5.65 18.99
CA LYS A 98 3.92 -4.18 18.82
C LYS A 98 4.68 -3.79 17.54
N ILE A 99 4.55 -4.58 16.49
CA ILE A 99 5.07 -4.30 15.15
C ILE A 99 3.98 -3.58 14.37
N LEU A 100 4.29 -2.43 13.80
CA LEU A 100 3.34 -1.62 13.05
C LEU A 100 3.06 -2.23 11.67
N VAL A 101 1.83 -2.08 11.19
CA VAL A 101 1.51 -2.37 9.79
C VAL A 101 1.87 -1.16 8.94
N ASP A 102 2.73 -1.40 7.96
CA ASP A 102 3.04 -0.42 6.92
C ASP A 102 2.10 -0.67 5.73
N ILE A 103 1.25 0.30 5.44
CA ILE A 103 0.26 0.19 4.36
C ILE A 103 0.82 0.43 2.95
N LYS A 104 2.11 0.79 2.87
CA LYS A 104 2.75 0.90 1.56
C LYS A 104 2.58 -0.40 0.77
N HIS A 105 2.30 -0.29 -0.51
CA HIS A 105 2.02 -1.38 -1.43
C HIS A 105 0.68 -2.11 -1.25
N MET A 106 -0.10 -1.86 -0.22
CA MET A 106 -1.43 -2.47 -0.07
C MET A 106 -2.43 -1.86 -1.06
N SER A 107 -3.29 -2.70 -1.64
CA SER A 107 -4.39 -2.22 -2.48
C SER A 107 -5.35 -1.33 -1.70
N LEU A 108 -6.15 -0.51 -2.38
CA LEU A 108 -7.14 0.35 -1.73
C LEU A 108 -8.09 -0.44 -0.82
N LYS A 109 -8.61 -1.56 -1.33
CA LYS A 109 -9.49 -2.43 -0.55
C LYS A 109 -8.80 -2.98 0.70
N ALA A 110 -7.56 -3.44 0.59
CA ALA A 110 -6.82 -3.95 1.72
C ALA A 110 -6.55 -2.88 2.78
N ARG A 111 -6.22 -1.65 2.36
CA ARG A 111 -6.06 -0.52 3.28
C ARG A 111 -7.35 -0.21 4.02
N TRP A 112 -8.46 -0.18 3.30
CA TRP A 112 -9.77 0.07 3.89
C TRP A 112 -10.19 -1.00 4.91
N GLU A 113 -9.99 -2.28 4.57
CA GLU A 113 -10.22 -3.39 5.49
C GLU A 113 -9.38 -3.26 6.77
N LEU A 114 -8.12 -2.81 6.64
CA LEU A 114 -7.26 -2.54 7.78
C LEU A 114 -7.79 -1.38 8.64
N TYR A 115 -8.20 -0.27 8.02
CA TYR A 115 -8.75 0.89 8.75
C TYR A 115 -10.00 0.51 9.54
N THR A 116 -10.91 -0.22 8.90
CA THR A 116 -12.12 -0.73 9.55
C THR A 116 -11.79 -1.69 10.69
N TYR A 117 -10.77 -2.53 10.52
CA TYR A 117 -10.34 -3.45 11.56
C TYR A 117 -9.70 -2.74 12.75
N TYR A 118 -8.92 -1.69 12.50
CA TYR A 118 -8.22 -0.94 13.55
C TYR A 118 -9.12 0.06 14.29
N ASN A 119 -10.19 0.49 13.66
CA ASN A 119 -11.16 1.44 14.21
C ASN A 119 -12.61 0.96 13.92
N PRO A 120 -13.03 -0.17 14.53
CA PRO A 120 -14.29 -0.82 14.20
C PRO A 120 -15.51 0.04 14.58
N ASP A 121 -15.40 0.89 15.58
CA ASP A 121 -16.50 1.73 16.07
C ASP A 121 -16.55 3.10 15.37
N GLY A 122 -15.54 3.43 14.57
CA GLY A 122 -15.45 4.71 13.86
C GLY A 122 -15.26 5.93 14.77
N ASP A 123 -14.81 5.72 16.01
CA ASP A 123 -14.64 6.75 17.04
C ASP A 123 -13.23 7.34 17.12
N ASN A 124 -12.39 7.00 16.13
CA ASN A 124 -10.98 7.37 16.03
C ASN A 124 -10.09 6.79 17.15
N GLN A 125 -10.52 5.71 17.80
CA GLN A 125 -9.71 4.94 18.72
C GLN A 125 -9.06 3.74 17.99
N PHE A 126 -7.97 4.00 17.33
CA PHE A 126 -7.24 2.97 16.60
C PHE A 126 -6.49 2.02 17.54
N MET A 127 -6.49 0.72 17.21
CA MET A 127 -5.78 -0.31 18.00
C MET A 127 -4.28 -0.05 18.10
N GLN A 128 -3.68 0.51 17.04
CA GLN A 128 -2.29 0.95 16.99
C GLN A 128 -2.08 1.95 15.85
N PRO A 129 -0.97 2.72 15.85
CA PRO A 129 -0.63 3.59 14.74
C PRO A 129 -0.48 2.83 13.43
N ILE A 130 -0.93 3.44 12.33
CA ILE A 130 -0.74 2.97 10.96
C ILE A 130 0.36 3.81 10.33
N ILE A 131 1.27 3.20 9.60
CA ILE A 131 2.33 3.94 8.94
C ILE A 131 2.35 3.70 7.44
N CYS A 132 2.93 4.64 6.71
CA CYS A 132 3.30 4.47 5.32
C CYS A 132 4.75 4.95 5.15
N THR A 133 5.68 4.02 4.92
CA THR A 133 7.12 4.33 4.94
C THR A 133 7.58 5.18 3.78
N HIS A 134 6.95 5.03 2.60
CA HIS A 134 7.34 5.79 1.41
C HIS A 134 6.19 5.87 0.39
N ALA A 135 5.63 7.04 0.18
CA ALA A 135 4.59 7.27 -0.82
C ALA A 135 4.60 8.70 -1.33
N GLY A 136 3.93 8.95 -2.44
CA GLY A 136 3.43 10.25 -2.81
C GLY A 136 2.00 10.42 -2.30
N THR A 137 1.42 11.58 -2.57
CA THR A 137 0.01 11.85 -2.34
C THR A 137 -0.69 12.16 -3.65
N THR A 138 -1.90 11.68 -3.81
CA THR A 138 -2.70 11.97 -5.01
C THR A 138 -3.33 13.36 -4.96
N GLY A 139 -3.56 13.89 -3.76
CA GLY A 139 -4.31 15.13 -3.53
C GLY A 139 -5.81 15.00 -3.79
N PHE A 140 -6.32 13.77 -3.92
CA PHE A 140 -7.72 13.46 -4.21
C PHE A 140 -8.30 12.51 -3.18
N SER A 141 -9.61 12.54 -3.03
CA SER A 141 -10.37 11.53 -2.31
C SER A 141 -10.54 10.27 -3.15
N ILE A 142 -10.67 9.11 -2.50
CA ILE A 142 -10.94 7.83 -3.17
C ILE A 142 -12.19 7.92 -4.04
N GLY A 143 -13.24 8.59 -3.56
CA GLY A 143 -14.46 8.84 -4.32
C GLY A 143 -14.28 9.69 -5.58
N ASP A 144 -13.25 10.54 -5.63
CA ASP A 144 -12.90 11.34 -6.81
C ASP A 144 -12.07 10.55 -7.84
N ARG A 145 -11.49 9.43 -7.44
CA ARG A 145 -10.65 8.57 -8.30
C ARG A 145 -11.32 8.22 -9.61
N VAL A 146 -12.59 7.85 -9.58
CA VAL A 146 -13.37 7.47 -10.77
C VAL A 146 -13.51 8.61 -11.76
N LYS A 147 -13.51 9.87 -11.29
CA LYS A 147 -13.63 11.07 -12.15
C LYS A 147 -12.33 11.40 -12.86
N TYR A 148 -11.21 10.97 -12.31
CA TYR A 148 -9.87 11.39 -12.73
C TYR A 148 -9.05 10.31 -13.41
N LEU A 149 -9.38 9.04 -13.23
CA LEU A 149 -8.80 7.96 -14.01
C LEU A 149 -9.53 7.90 -15.35
N LEU A 150 -8.86 8.29 -16.42
CA LEU A 150 -9.35 8.05 -17.78
C LEU A 150 -9.23 6.57 -18.08
N ASN A 151 -10.25 5.83 -17.71
CA ASN A 151 -10.37 4.42 -18.02
C ASN A 151 -10.88 4.31 -19.45
N ARG A 152 -10.03 4.00 -20.40
CA ARG A 152 -10.45 3.60 -21.73
C ARG A 152 -10.34 2.08 -21.83
N PRO A 153 -11.41 1.37 -22.22
CA PRO A 153 -11.29 -0.03 -22.53
C PRO A 153 -10.34 -0.17 -23.74
N VAL A 154 -9.22 -0.82 -23.51
CA VAL A 154 -8.26 -1.17 -24.54
C VAL A 154 -8.44 -2.64 -24.79
N ASP A 155 -8.72 -2.97 -26.05
CA ASP A 155 -8.85 -4.33 -26.55
C ASP A 155 -9.77 -5.29 -25.76
N ARG A 156 -11.01 -5.44 -26.24
CA ARG A 156 -12.06 -6.37 -25.75
C ARG A 156 -12.59 -6.13 -24.33
N GLY A 157 -12.42 -4.95 -23.75
CA GLY A 157 -12.98 -4.61 -22.43
C GLY A 157 -12.29 -5.28 -21.24
N LEU A 158 -11.14 -5.89 -21.44
CA LEU A 158 -10.37 -6.60 -20.41
C LEU A 158 -9.26 -5.72 -19.78
N VAL A 159 -8.93 -4.62 -20.42
CA VAL A 159 -7.77 -3.80 -20.03
C VAL A 159 -8.10 -2.32 -20.13
N TYR A 160 -7.67 -1.53 -19.16
CA TYR A 160 -7.83 -0.08 -19.17
C TYR A 160 -6.49 0.64 -19.31
N GLU A 161 -6.54 1.77 -19.98
CA GLU A 161 -5.43 2.71 -20.01
C GLU A 161 -5.55 3.64 -18.80
N VAL A 162 -4.52 3.67 -17.96
CA VAL A 162 -4.44 4.58 -16.83
C VAL A 162 -3.60 5.77 -17.24
N SER A 163 -4.19 6.95 -17.22
CA SER A 163 -3.50 8.19 -17.53
C SER A 163 -3.24 9.00 -16.26
N TYR A 164 -2.11 9.67 -16.21
CA TYR A 164 -1.80 10.63 -15.16
C TYR A 164 -2.60 11.91 -15.36
N LEU A 165 -2.99 12.53 -14.25
CA LEU A 165 -3.74 13.76 -14.30
C LEU A 165 -2.83 14.97 -14.21
N LYS A 166 -3.23 15.98 -14.95
CA LYS A 166 -2.64 17.31 -14.83
C LYS A 166 -3.01 17.91 -13.47
N PRO A 167 -2.06 18.39 -12.67
CA PRO A 167 -2.36 18.99 -11.38
C PRO A 167 -3.25 20.24 -11.55
N LYS A 168 -4.16 20.45 -10.61
CA LYS A 168 -5.07 21.61 -10.59
C LYS A 168 -4.36 22.93 -10.23
N SER A 169 -3.13 22.87 -9.73
CA SER A 169 -2.37 24.06 -9.30
C SER A 169 -1.58 24.67 -10.45
N ARG A 170 -1.66 25.97 -10.60
CA ARG A 170 -0.88 26.74 -11.60
C ARG A 170 0.63 26.58 -11.44
N HIS A 171 1.11 26.24 -10.25
CA HIS A 171 2.54 26.05 -10.00
C HIS A 171 3.09 24.75 -10.59
N PHE A 172 2.22 23.83 -11.01
CA PHE A 172 2.58 22.52 -11.52
C PHE A 172 2.01 22.25 -12.92
N GLU A 173 1.82 23.29 -13.73
CA GLU A 173 1.19 23.18 -15.06
C GLU A 173 1.86 22.18 -16.02
N LYS A 174 3.10 21.81 -15.74
CA LYS A 174 3.89 20.86 -16.55
C LYS A 174 4.16 19.53 -15.86
N THR A 175 3.55 19.27 -14.71
CA THR A 175 3.75 18.03 -13.99
C THR A 175 2.47 17.18 -13.97
N TYR A 176 2.64 15.89 -14.07
CA TYR A 176 1.57 14.89 -14.02
C TYR A 176 1.73 14.04 -12.79
N HIS A 177 0.75 14.05 -11.91
CA HIS A 177 0.75 13.23 -10.71
C HIS A 177 0.29 11.82 -11.00
N ASN A 178 0.94 10.86 -10.36
CA ASN A 178 0.50 9.48 -10.35
C ASN A 178 -0.67 9.32 -9.37
N CYS A 179 -1.88 9.17 -9.90
CA CYS A 179 -3.11 9.04 -9.12
C CYS A 179 -3.47 7.58 -8.81
N SER A 180 -2.57 6.63 -9.10
CA SER A 180 -2.79 5.22 -8.82
C SER A 180 -2.68 4.91 -7.33
N SER A 181 -3.18 3.75 -6.91
CA SER A 181 -3.23 3.31 -5.52
C SER A 181 -1.86 3.12 -4.85
N ILE A 182 -0.77 3.14 -5.61
CA ILE A 182 0.59 3.17 -5.03
C ILE A 182 0.83 4.42 -4.17
N ASN A 183 0.06 5.48 -4.41
CA ASN A 183 0.08 6.72 -3.64
C ASN A 183 -1.11 6.80 -2.68
N LEU A 184 -1.01 7.73 -1.73
CA LEU A 184 -2.01 7.94 -0.70
C LEU A 184 -3.10 8.89 -1.19
N TYR A 185 -4.33 8.52 -0.94
CA TYR A 185 -5.51 9.37 -1.06
C TYR A 185 -5.74 10.16 0.23
N ASN A 186 -6.65 11.13 0.19
CA ASN A 186 -6.93 11.97 1.36
C ASN A 186 -7.38 11.12 2.57
N GLU A 187 -8.19 10.09 2.33
CA GLU A 187 -8.68 9.20 3.38
C GLU A 187 -7.56 8.35 3.98
N ASP A 188 -6.56 7.95 3.18
CA ASP A 188 -5.38 7.25 3.70
C ASP A 188 -4.61 8.16 4.67
N ILE A 189 -4.38 9.41 4.25
CA ILE A 189 -3.67 10.42 5.06
C ILE A 189 -4.42 10.66 6.37
N GLU A 190 -5.74 10.82 6.29
CA GLU A 190 -6.60 11.03 7.46
C GLU A 190 -6.51 9.87 8.44
N ASN A 191 -6.67 8.62 7.98
CA ASN A 191 -6.57 7.44 8.84
C ASN A 191 -5.19 7.28 9.49
N ILE A 192 -4.11 7.53 8.73
CA ILE A 192 -2.75 7.49 9.29
C ILE A 192 -2.60 8.52 10.39
N LEU A 193 -3.01 9.78 10.16
CA LEU A 193 -2.89 10.86 11.14
C LEU A 193 -3.76 10.62 12.37
N LEU A 194 -5.01 10.20 12.19
CA LEU A 194 -5.93 9.89 13.29
C LEU A 194 -5.43 8.72 14.16
N SER A 195 -4.75 7.74 13.56
CA SER A 195 -4.13 6.64 14.28
C SER A 195 -2.86 7.04 15.06
N GLY A 196 -2.37 8.27 14.91
CA GLY A 196 -1.08 8.69 15.47
C GLY A 196 0.13 8.16 14.69
N GLY A 197 -0.06 7.82 13.43
CA GLY A 197 0.96 7.25 12.57
C GLY A 197 1.84 8.26 11.85
N ILE A 198 2.69 7.77 10.96
CA ILE A 198 3.70 8.55 10.24
C ILE A 198 3.63 8.25 8.74
N ILE A 199 3.84 9.29 7.93
CA ILE A 199 3.95 9.18 6.48
C ILE A 199 5.36 9.57 6.05
N GLY A 200 6.07 8.62 5.43
CA GLY A 200 7.31 8.88 4.72
C GLY A 200 7.02 9.32 3.28
N LEU A 201 7.67 10.38 2.83
CA LEU A 201 7.53 10.86 1.46
C LEU A 201 8.57 10.22 0.54
N SER A 202 8.11 9.71 -0.60
CA SER A 202 8.99 9.25 -1.67
C SER A 202 9.28 10.38 -2.64
N PHE A 203 10.54 10.48 -3.05
CA PHE A 203 10.96 11.36 -4.15
C PHE A 203 11.22 10.58 -5.45
N ASP A 204 10.81 9.33 -5.52
CA ASP A 204 10.92 8.52 -6.73
C ASP A 204 9.91 9.00 -7.78
N GLN A 205 10.42 9.42 -8.93
CA GLN A 205 9.61 9.90 -10.05
C GLN A 205 8.57 8.86 -10.50
N ARG A 206 8.89 7.56 -10.41
CA ARG A 206 7.98 6.46 -10.78
C ARG A 206 6.74 6.41 -9.89
N ILE A 207 6.87 6.90 -8.67
CA ILE A 207 5.81 6.96 -7.67
C ILE A 207 5.06 8.28 -7.77
N LEU A 208 5.79 9.40 -7.83
CA LEU A 208 5.18 10.72 -7.79
C LEU A 208 4.50 11.12 -9.10
N GLY A 209 5.11 10.81 -10.24
CA GLY A 209 4.65 11.23 -11.56
C GLY A 209 5.76 11.78 -12.44
N PHE A 210 5.39 12.50 -13.50
CA PHE A 210 6.30 12.96 -14.54
C PHE A 210 6.20 14.46 -14.76
N ALA A 211 7.32 15.06 -15.09
CA ALA A 211 7.39 16.50 -15.41
C ALA A 211 6.92 16.82 -16.82
N ASP A 212 6.90 15.86 -17.74
CA ASP A 212 6.59 16.06 -19.16
C ASP A 212 5.64 14.97 -19.66
N GLU A 213 4.61 15.40 -20.40
CA GLU A 213 3.59 14.50 -20.99
C GLU A 213 4.20 13.47 -21.96
N SER A 214 5.32 13.80 -22.61
CA SER A 214 6.00 12.90 -23.55
C SER A 214 6.62 11.67 -22.90
N VAL A 215 6.84 11.70 -21.58
CA VAL A 215 7.37 10.58 -20.79
C VAL A 215 6.31 9.82 -20.02
N LEU A 216 5.03 10.18 -20.16
CA LEU A 216 3.94 9.43 -19.56
C LEU A 216 3.83 8.07 -20.22
N PRO A 217 4.09 6.99 -19.50
CA PRO A 217 3.86 5.67 -20.06
C PRO A 217 2.35 5.40 -20.14
N ASN A 218 1.92 4.83 -21.23
CA ASN A 218 0.61 4.19 -21.30
C ASN A 218 0.67 2.93 -20.46
N VAL A 219 0.04 2.97 -19.30
CA VAL A 219 -0.09 1.78 -18.46
C VAL A 219 -1.44 1.16 -18.71
N THR A 220 -1.41 -0.02 -19.27
CA THR A 220 -2.61 -0.81 -19.51
C THR A 220 -2.83 -1.75 -18.33
N VAL A 221 -3.91 -1.59 -17.59
CA VAL A 221 -4.30 -2.46 -16.48
C VAL A 221 -5.55 -3.25 -16.81
N PRO A 222 -5.64 -4.52 -16.45
CA PRO A 222 -6.85 -5.31 -16.62
C PRO A 222 -8.03 -4.67 -15.87
N HIS A 223 -9.16 -4.65 -16.53
CA HIS A 223 -10.42 -4.06 -16.08
C HIS A 223 -10.82 -4.41 -14.63
N ASP A 224 -10.47 -5.62 -14.19
CA ASP A 224 -10.95 -6.18 -12.93
C ASP A 224 -10.12 -5.84 -11.71
N LEU A 225 -9.02 -5.11 -11.84
CA LEU A 225 -7.94 -5.23 -10.89
C LEU A 225 -7.91 -4.20 -9.79
N GLU A 226 -8.30 -2.98 -10.03
CA GLU A 226 -8.38 -1.94 -9.01
C GLU A 226 -9.72 -1.23 -8.99
N TYR A 227 -10.64 -1.69 -9.82
CA TYR A 227 -11.93 -1.06 -9.90
C TYR A 227 -12.71 -1.39 -8.63
N ILE A 228 -12.72 -0.46 -7.73
CA ILE A 228 -13.82 -0.35 -6.78
C ILE A 228 -15.03 -0.04 -7.65
N SER A 229 -16.00 -0.94 -7.74
CA SER A 229 -17.22 -0.72 -8.50
C SER A 229 -17.84 0.60 -8.07
N HIS A 230 -18.63 1.24 -8.94
CA HIS A 230 -19.40 2.42 -8.53
C HIS A 230 -20.18 2.21 -7.22
N GLN A 231 -20.64 0.97 -6.98
CA GLN A 231 -21.30 0.58 -5.75
C GLN A 231 -20.36 0.54 -4.53
N GLU A 232 -19.10 0.19 -4.71
CA GLU A 232 -18.10 0.21 -3.63
C GLU A 232 -17.55 1.62 -3.40
N ALA A 233 -17.53 2.48 -4.42
CA ALA A 233 -17.18 3.90 -4.29
C ALA A 233 -18.32 4.73 -3.65
N GLU A 234 -19.55 4.22 -3.59
CA GLU A 234 -20.67 4.83 -2.87
C GLU A 234 -20.67 4.49 -1.36
N PHE A 235 -19.83 3.55 -0.93
CA PHE A 235 -19.64 3.20 0.49
C PHE A 235 -18.46 3.93 1.15
N PHE A 236 -17.78 4.82 0.43
CA PHE A 236 -16.67 5.62 0.94
C PHE A 236 -16.96 7.12 0.89
#